data_ffa0bd0f526a34860d6cfeff21962c16
#
_entry.id   ffa0bd0f526a34860d6cfeff21962c16
#
_cell.length_a   1.000
_cell.length_b   1.000
_cell.length_c   1.000
_cell.angle_alpha   90.00
_cell.angle_beta   90.00
_cell.angle_gamma   90.00
#
_symmetry.space_group_name_H-M   'P 1'
#
loop_
_entity.id
_entity.type
_entity.pdbx_description
1 polymer ?
#
loop_
_entity_poly.entity_id
_entity_poly.type
_entity_poly.pdbx_seq_one_letter_code
_entity_poly.pdbx_strand_id
1 'polypeptide(L)'
;MCSSDLLDSRLKDTVRAETLEILRQSRATAIVVTHDAEEAMRMGDRIALLRAGRLVQVGRAQDLYLRPADLFTAGFFSELNLFEARAGQGRIDTPVGPVAAGGVAHGAPVTVAVRTTGFDLNPESGAVQARVLSRHYLGVVEMVDLALQGHETPVRARIRCGTVPAGVRDIWLTPRSSDVLVFETVGESA
;
A
#
# COMPACT_ATOMS: atom_id res chain seq x y z
N MET A 1 -5.64 -25.02 17.88
CA MET A 1 -4.32 -24.74 17.31
C MET A 1 -4.28 -23.24 16.99
N CYS A 2 -3.97 -22.35 17.92
CA CYS A 2 -3.80 -20.91 17.67
C CYS A 2 -3.39 -20.09 18.89
N SER A 3 -2.66 -20.67 19.85
CA SER A 3 -2.17 -19.89 21.00
C SER A 3 -0.67 -19.54 20.91
N SER A 4 0.08 -20.19 20.01
CA SER A 4 1.52 -19.98 19.86
C SER A 4 1.88 -18.75 19.03
N ASP A 5 1.10 -18.42 17.99
CA ASP A 5 1.47 -17.34 17.07
C ASP A 5 1.31 -15.93 17.67
N LEU A 6 0.33 -15.73 18.57
CA LEU A 6 0.13 -14.43 19.23
C LEU A 6 1.16 -14.16 20.34
N LEU A 7 1.60 -15.21 21.03
CA LEU A 7 2.70 -15.12 22.01
C LEU A 7 4.03 -14.92 21.29
N ASP A 8 4.20 -15.54 20.11
CA ASP A 8 5.39 -15.43 19.29
C ASP A 8 5.55 -13.99 18.72
N SER A 9 4.48 -13.35 18.30
CA SER A 9 4.55 -11.96 17.77
C SER A 9 4.95 -10.94 18.84
N ARG A 10 4.39 -11.03 20.06
CA ARG A 10 4.78 -10.14 21.18
C ARG A 10 6.20 -10.38 21.64
N LEU A 11 6.62 -11.64 21.72
CA LEU A 11 7.99 -12.00 22.07
C LEU A 11 8.98 -11.50 21.01
N LYS A 12 8.65 -11.64 19.73
CA LYS A 12 9.44 -11.09 18.61
C LYS A 12 9.59 -9.59 18.72
N ASP A 13 8.52 -8.86 19.00
CA ASP A 13 8.57 -7.39 19.15
C ASP A 13 9.43 -6.96 20.34
N THR A 14 9.37 -7.67 21.46
CA THR A 14 10.21 -7.41 22.63
C THR A 14 11.69 -7.66 22.31
N VAL A 15 12.01 -8.83 21.76
CA VAL A 15 13.39 -9.19 21.38
C VAL A 15 13.97 -8.21 20.35
N ARG A 16 13.17 -7.77 19.38
CA ARG A 16 13.57 -6.74 18.40
C ARG A 16 13.91 -5.42 19.07
N ALA A 17 13.05 -4.95 19.99
CA ALA A 17 13.26 -3.70 20.70
C ALA A 17 14.54 -3.75 21.56
N GLU A 18 14.76 -4.83 22.29
CA GLU A 18 15.98 -5.05 23.08
C GLU A 18 17.23 -5.12 22.20
N THR A 19 17.15 -5.82 21.08
CA THR A 19 18.26 -5.90 20.10
C THR A 19 18.64 -4.53 19.56
N LEU A 20 17.66 -3.72 19.18
CA LEU A 20 17.90 -2.35 18.69
C LEU A 20 18.55 -1.47 19.78
N GLU A 21 18.11 -1.59 21.01
CA GLU A 21 18.67 -0.84 22.13
C GLU A 21 20.15 -1.20 22.37
N ILE A 22 20.50 -2.50 22.35
CA ILE A 22 21.86 -2.98 22.49
C ILE A 22 22.74 -2.48 21.34
N LEU A 23 22.23 -2.54 20.10
CA LEU A 23 22.96 -2.05 18.93
C LEU A 23 23.24 -0.54 19.00
N ARG A 24 22.25 0.24 19.45
CA ARG A 24 22.42 1.69 19.65
C ARG A 24 23.44 2.02 20.75
N GLN A 25 23.38 1.35 21.87
CA GLN A 25 24.31 1.55 22.99
C GLN A 25 25.75 1.16 22.62
N SER A 26 25.92 0.07 21.91
CA SER A 26 27.24 -0.39 21.47
C SER A 26 27.81 0.43 20.30
N ARG A 27 27.03 1.29 19.65
CA ARG A 27 27.35 2.00 18.41
C ARG A 27 27.87 1.07 17.30
N ALA A 28 27.41 -0.18 17.31
CA ALA A 28 27.83 -1.16 16.32
C ALA A 28 27.10 -0.95 15.00
N THR A 29 27.82 -1.13 13.90
CA THR A 29 27.18 -1.26 12.58
C THR A 29 26.66 -2.68 12.44
N ALA A 30 25.35 -2.82 12.16
CA ALA A 30 24.72 -4.10 11.97
C ALA A 30 24.03 -4.18 10.61
N ILE A 31 24.01 -5.37 10.02
CA ILE A 31 23.21 -5.68 8.83
C ILE A 31 22.19 -6.72 9.26
N VAL A 32 20.92 -6.38 9.07
CA VAL A 32 19.79 -7.29 9.32
C VAL A 32 19.20 -7.69 7.96
N VAL A 33 19.04 -8.98 7.73
CA VAL A 33 18.40 -9.52 6.52
C VAL A 33 17.04 -10.05 6.89
N THR A 34 16.00 -9.54 6.26
CA THR A 34 14.62 -9.94 6.48
C THR A 34 13.80 -9.89 5.19
N HIS A 35 12.73 -10.63 5.14
CA HIS A 35 11.68 -10.53 4.11
C HIS A 35 10.43 -9.81 4.61
N ASP A 36 10.43 -9.33 5.85
CA ASP A 36 9.32 -8.64 6.49
C ASP A 36 9.52 -7.12 6.36
N ALA A 37 8.61 -6.48 5.62
CA ALA A 37 8.63 -5.04 5.38
C ALA A 37 8.53 -4.21 6.67
N GLU A 38 7.69 -4.66 7.62
CA GLU A 38 7.49 -3.96 8.89
C GLU A 38 8.74 -4.07 9.78
N GLU A 39 9.38 -5.25 9.80
CA GLU A 39 10.65 -5.45 10.49
C GLU A 39 11.74 -4.54 9.91
N ALA A 40 11.88 -4.52 8.57
CA ALA A 40 12.84 -3.65 7.90
C ALA A 40 12.62 -2.17 8.24
N MET A 41 11.36 -1.71 8.22
CA MET A 41 11.02 -0.31 8.53
C MET A 41 11.26 0.07 10.00
N ARG A 42 11.10 -0.88 10.93
CA ARG A 42 11.29 -0.63 12.36
C ARG A 42 12.76 -0.68 12.78
N MET A 43 13.55 -1.56 12.16
CA MET A 43 14.92 -1.82 12.62
C MET A 43 15.99 -1.04 11.86
N GLY A 44 15.76 -0.72 10.59
CA GLY A 44 16.79 -0.17 9.73
C GLY A 44 16.81 1.36 9.68
N ASP A 45 17.97 1.99 9.94
CA ASP A 45 18.18 3.40 9.61
C ASP A 45 18.14 3.61 8.09
N ARG A 46 18.62 2.61 7.35
CA ARG A 46 18.53 2.52 5.89
C ARG A 46 18.15 1.11 5.48
N ILE A 47 17.31 1.02 4.45
CA ILE A 47 16.84 -0.24 3.89
C ILE A 47 17.40 -0.37 2.48
N ALA A 48 17.97 -1.53 2.17
CA ALA A 48 18.36 -1.92 0.82
C ALA A 48 17.41 -3.03 0.35
N LEU A 49 16.56 -2.71 -0.63
CA LEU A 49 15.60 -3.67 -1.21
C LEU A 49 16.25 -4.39 -2.38
N LEU A 50 16.27 -5.72 -2.31
CA LEU A 50 16.83 -6.59 -3.35
C LEU A 50 15.71 -7.41 -4.01
N ARG A 51 15.79 -7.59 -5.32
CA ARG A 51 14.96 -8.49 -6.12
C ARG A 51 15.84 -9.31 -7.06
N ALA A 52 15.71 -10.64 -7.02
CA ALA A 52 16.49 -11.56 -7.84
C ALA A 52 18.01 -11.27 -7.80
N GLY A 53 18.57 -11.00 -6.61
CA GLY A 53 19.99 -10.70 -6.41
C GLY A 53 20.45 -9.31 -6.86
N ARG A 54 19.55 -8.46 -7.34
CA ARG A 54 19.85 -7.08 -7.78
C ARG A 54 19.28 -6.07 -6.79
N LEU A 55 20.04 -5.01 -6.54
CA LEU A 55 19.61 -3.89 -5.74
C LEU A 55 18.56 -3.07 -6.51
N VAL A 56 17.37 -2.91 -5.94
CA VAL A 56 16.27 -2.13 -6.54
C VAL A 56 16.29 -0.71 -6.03
N GLN A 57 16.28 -0.54 -4.70
CA GLN A 57 16.29 0.78 -4.08
C GLN A 57 16.98 0.74 -2.72
N VAL A 58 17.64 1.85 -2.36
CA VAL A 58 18.23 2.07 -1.03
C VAL A 58 17.79 3.42 -0.49
N GLY A 59 17.33 3.45 0.75
CA GLY A 59 16.92 4.70 1.39
C GLY A 59 16.45 4.51 2.82
N ARG A 60 15.89 5.56 3.40
CA ARG A 60 15.16 5.46 4.66
C ARG A 60 13.80 4.83 4.41
N ALA A 61 13.21 4.20 5.42
CA ALA A 61 11.87 3.59 5.34
C ALA A 61 10.83 4.53 4.71
N GLN A 62 10.82 5.79 5.13
CA GLN A 62 9.91 6.81 4.60
C GLN A 62 10.13 7.07 3.10
N ASP A 63 11.36 7.08 2.61
CA ASP A 63 11.67 7.30 1.19
C ASP A 63 11.18 6.14 0.32
N LEU A 64 11.41 4.88 0.77
CA LEU A 64 10.94 3.71 0.05
C LEU A 64 9.41 3.60 0.04
N TYR A 65 8.78 4.00 1.13
CA TYR A 65 7.31 4.00 1.22
C TYR A 65 6.66 5.11 0.40
N LEU A 66 7.11 6.37 0.54
CA LEU A 66 6.47 7.52 -0.11
C LEU A 66 6.87 7.69 -1.58
N ARG A 67 8.09 7.28 -1.94
CA ARG A 67 8.68 7.44 -3.27
C ARG A 67 9.32 6.14 -3.75
N PRO A 68 8.52 5.07 -3.90
CA PRO A 68 9.04 3.80 -4.40
C PRO A 68 9.54 3.96 -5.84
N ALA A 69 10.68 3.33 -6.14
CA ALA A 69 11.31 3.41 -7.45
C ALA A 69 10.50 2.65 -8.52
N ASP A 70 9.78 1.63 -8.12
CA ASP A 70 8.98 0.78 -9.01
C ASP A 70 7.77 0.17 -8.27
N LEU A 71 6.91 -0.49 -9.03
CA LEU A 71 5.72 -1.17 -8.51
C LEU A 71 6.08 -2.29 -7.51
N PHE A 72 7.20 -2.98 -7.72
CA PHE A 72 7.67 -4.01 -6.81
C PHE A 72 7.99 -3.42 -5.43
N THR A 73 8.71 -2.31 -5.39
CA THR A 73 9.02 -1.59 -4.14
C THR A 73 7.74 -1.12 -3.44
N ALA A 74 6.80 -0.54 -4.20
CA ALA A 74 5.51 -0.11 -3.64
C ALA A 74 4.74 -1.28 -3.01
N GLY A 75 4.65 -2.42 -3.73
CA GLY A 75 3.96 -3.63 -3.28
C GLY A 75 4.66 -4.36 -2.14
N PHE A 76 5.98 -4.19 -1.99
CA PHE A 76 6.70 -4.77 -0.86
C PHE A 76 6.34 -4.09 0.47
N PHE A 77 6.12 -2.77 0.46
CA PHE A 77 5.83 -2.00 1.67
C PHE A 77 4.34 -1.74 1.93
N SER A 78 3.46 -2.05 0.99
CA SER A 78 2.02 -1.81 1.15
C SER A 78 1.17 -2.71 0.25
N GLU A 79 -0.03 -3.05 0.72
CA GLU A 79 -1.04 -3.65 -0.14
C GLU A 79 -1.59 -2.59 -1.11
N LEU A 80 -1.72 -2.96 -2.38
CA LEU A 80 -2.09 -2.08 -3.48
C LEU A 80 -3.31 -2.59 -4.23
N ASN A 81 -4.16 -1.65 -4.65
CA ASN A 81 -5.10 -1.86 -5.76
C ASN A 81 -4.42 -1.35 -7.04
N LEU A 82 -4.44 -2.15 -8.09
CA LEU A 82 -3.77 -1.85 -9.35
C LEU A 82 -4.78 -1.62 -10.45
N PHE A 83 -4.57 -0.58 -11.23
CA PHE A 83 -5.43 -0.20 -12.35
C PHE A 83 -4.56 0.09 -13.58
N GLU A 84 -4.73 -0.73 -14.62
CA GLU A 84 -4.10 -0.47 -15.91
C GLU A 84 -4.85 0.65 -16.63
N ALA A 85 -4.12 1.63 -17.13
CA ALA A 85 -4.67 2.81 -17.77
C ALA A 85 -3.72 3.39 -18.82
N ARG A 86 -4.18 4.46 -19.49
CA ARG A 86 -3.31 5.31 -20.34
C ARG A 86 -3.32 6.73 -19.82
N ALA A 87 -2.15 7.34 -19.78
CA ALA A 87 -2.00 8.72 -19.36
C ALA A 87 -2.71 9.67 -20.34
N GLY A 88 -3.60 10.52 -19.83
CA GLY A 88 -4.20 11.63 -20.54
C GLY A 88 -3.37 12.90 -20.43
N GLN A 89 -3.93 14.03 -20.85
CA GLN A 89 -3.32 15.35 -20.66
C GLN A 89 -3.46 15.79 -19.20
N GLY A 90 -2.40 15.53 -18.40
CA GLY A 90 -2.33 15.92 -16.99
C GLY A 90 -3.14 15.05 -16.02
N ARG A 91 -3.95 14.11 -16.52
CA ARG A 91 -4.76 13.20 -15.70
C ARG A 91 -4.80 11.79 -16.28
N ILE A 92 -5.12 10.83 -15.44
CA ILE A 92 -5.37 9.44 -15.81
C ILE A 92 -6.76 9.09 -15.32
N ASP A 93 -7.63 8.61 -16.20
CA ASP A 93 -8.96 8.12 -15.83
C ASP A 93 -8.82 6.67 -15.34
N THR A 94 -9.33 6.40 -14.14
CA THR A 94 -9.30 5.07 -13.50
C THR A 94 -10.69 4.70 -12.99
N PRO A 95 -10.95 3.42 -12.73
CA PRO A 95 -12.20 2.99 -12.10
C PRO A 95 -12.51 3.64 -10.75
N VAL A 96 -11.48 4.11 -10.04
CA VAL A 96 -11.63 4.81 -8.74
C VAL A 96 -11.71 6.33 -8.88
N GLY A 97 -11.84 6.83 -10.11
CA GLY A 97 -11.89 8.26 -10.43
C GLY A 97 -10.59 8.76 -11.07
N PRO A 98 -10.58 10.03 -11.52
CA PRO A 98 -9.43 10.61 -12.16
C PRO A 98 -8.30 10.88 -11.15
N VAL A 99 -7.06 10.58 -11.56
CA VAL A 99 -5.85 10.85 -10.78
C VAL A 99 -4.88 11.69 -11.60
N ALA A 100 -3.96 12.40 -10.94
CA ALA A 100 -2.95 13.20 -11.63
C ALA A 100 -1.94 12.32 -12.38
N ALA A 101 -1.58 12.70 -13.61
CA ALA A 101 -0.65 11.93 -14.44
C ALA A 101 0.83 12.04 -14.00
N GLY A 102 1.17 12.94 -13.07
CA GLY A 102 2.52 13.01 -12.48
C GLY A 102 3.65 13.31 -13.46
N GLY A 103 3.37 13.91 -14.64
CA GLY A 103 4.38 14.19 -15.65
C GLY A 103 4.61 13.07 -16.68
N VAL A 104 3.85 11.98 -16.61
CA VAL A 104 3.87 10.90 -17.60
C VAL A 104 3.39 11.40 -18.96
N ALA A 105 4.03 10.96 -20.05
CA ALA A 105 3.70 11.36 -21.40
C ALA A 105 2.27 10.95 -21.77
N HIS A 106 1.57 11.84 -22.51
CA HIS A 106 0.22 11.54 -23.01
C HIS A 106 0.20 10.27 -23.85
N GLY A 107 -0.76 9.39 -23.61
CA GLY A 107 -0.93 8.11 -24.31
C GLY A 107 -0.06 6.96 -23.77
N ALA A 108 0.91 7.25 -22.89
CA ALA A 108 1.75 6.19 -22.32
C ALA A 108 0.92 5.20 -21.49
N PRO A 109 1.19 3.89 -21.63
CA PRO A 109 0.58 2.89 -20.76
C PRO A 109 1.14 3.02 -19.33
N VAL A 110 0.25 2.97 -18.34
CA VAL A 110 0.60 3.15 -16.94
C VAL A 110 -0.15 2.15 -16.06
N THR A 111 0.48 1.76 -14.95
CA THR A 111 -0.19 1.13 -13.83
C THR A 111 -0.38 2.18 -12.73
N VAL A 112 -1.63 2.49 -12.41
CA VAL A 112 -1.99 3.31 -11.27
C VAL A 112 -2.15 2.39 -10.07
N ALA A 113 -1.36 2.60 -9.03
CA ALA A 113 -1.42 1.84 -7.79
C ALA A 113 -1.98 2.72 -6.67
N VAL A 114 -3.05 2.27 -6.02
CA VAL A 114 -3.63 2.96 -4.86
C VAL A 114 -3.50 2.06 -3.64
N ARG A 115 -2.89 2.57 -2.56
CA ARG A 115 -2.77 1.83 -1.31
C ARG A 115 -4.15 1.48 -0.76
N THR A 116 -4.28 0.30 -0.13
CA THR A 116 -5.55 -0.08 0.51
C THR A 116 -5.98 0.93 1.59
N THR A 117 -5.03 1.58 2.23
CA THR A 117 -5.28 2.67 3.19
C THR A 117 -5.61 4.01 2.52
N GLY A 118 -5.45 4.13 1.22
CA GLY A 118 -5.51 5.38 0.45
C GLY A 118 -6.89 5.80 -0.02
N PHE A 119 -7.95 5.30 0.58
CA PHE A 119 -9.33 5.67 0.21
C PHE A 119 -10.06 6.39 1.34
N ASP A 120 -10.76 7.44 0.98
CA ASP A 120 -11.80 8.04 1.80
C ASP A 120 -13.13 7.46 1.37
N LEU A 121 -13.86 6.86 2.31
CA LEU A 121 -15.19 6.29 2.09
C LEU A 121 -16.23 7.18 2.76
N ASN A 122 -17.29 7.55 2.02
CA ASN A 122 -18.34 8.41 2.50
C ASN A 122 -19.71 7.90 1.98
N PRO A 123 -20.75 7.82 2.82
CA PRO A 123 -22.07 7.38 2.37
C PRO A 123 -22.81 8.38 1.47
N GLU A 124 -22.42 9.65 1.45
CA GLU A 124 -23.18 10.71 0.78
C GLU A 124 -22.53 11.23 -0.51
N SER A 125 -21.19 11.28 -0.57
CA SER A 125 -20.48 11.89 -1.70
C SER A 125 -19.05 11.39 -1.86
N GLY A 126 -18.53 11.45 -3.08
CA GLY A 126 -17.16 11.06 -3.41
C GLY A 126 -16.92 11.06 -4.92
N ALA A 127 -15.77 10.55 -5.33
CA ALA A 127 -15.39 10.50 -6.74
C ALA A 127 -16.17 9.44 -7.52
N VAL A 128 -16.40 8.26 -6.92
CA VAL A 128 -17.03 7.10 -7.57
C VAL A 128 -17.95 6.38 -6.58
N GLN A 129 -19.11 5.92 -7.07
CA GLN A 129 -19.99 5.03 -6.32
C GLN A 129 -19.42 3.61 -6.29
N ALA A 130 -19.56 2.97 -5.13
CA ALA A 130 -19.13 1.61 -4.89
C ALA A 130 -20.16 0.85 -4.06
N ARG A 131 -20.25 -0.46 -4.28
CA ARG A 131 -21.05 -1.36 -3.46
C ARG A 131 -20.16 -2.16 -2.54
N VAL A 132 -20.49 -2.17 -1.24
CA VAL A 132 -19.83 -2.99 -0.24
C VAL A 132 -20.15 -4.46 -0.48
N LEU A 133 -19.14 -5.27 -0.77
CA LEU A 133 -19.24 -6.72 -0.96
C LEU A 133 -19.03 -7.47 0.34
N SER A 134 -17.98 -7.11 1.06
CA SER A 134 -17.61 -7.73 2.33
C SER A 134 -16.97 -6.74 3.30
N ARG A 135 -17.02 -7.06 4.59
CA ARG A 135 -16.35 -6.30 5.65
C ARG A 135 -15.70 -7.28 6.62
N HIS A 136 -14.43 -7.07 6.89
CA HIS A 136 -13.66 -7.88 7.85
C HIS A 136 -13.13 -6.98 8.97
N TYR A 137 -13.64 -7.19 10.16
CA TYR A 137 -13.23 -6.46 11.34
C TYR A 137 -11.85 -6.92 11.82
N LEU A 138 -10.90 -5.98 11.94
CA LEU A 138 -9.53 -6.24 12.36
C LEU A 138 -9.16 -5.40 13.62
N GLY A 139 -10.12 -5.11 14.48
CA GLY A 139 -9.95 -4.29 15.68
C GLY A 139 -10.17 -2.80 15.39
N VAL A 140 -9.13 -1.99 15.45
CA VAL A 140 -9.23 -0.53 15.20
C VAL A 140 -9.47 -0.17 13.74
N VAL A 141 -9.22 -1.11 12.84
CA VAL A 141 -9.47 -0.98 11.40
C VAL A 141 -10.37 -2.09 10.90
N GLU A 142 -10.97 -1.88 9.77
CA GLU A 142 -11.69 -2.88 9.00
C GLU A 142 -11.20 -2.91 7.55
N MET A 143 -11.20 -4.09 6.96
CA MET A 143 -10.97 -4.28 5.54
C MET A 143 -12.32 -4.38 4.85
N VAL A 144 -12.51 -3.56 3.81
CA VAL A 144 -13.76 -3.51 3.04
C VAL A 144 -13.44 -3.83 1.58
N ASP A 145 -14.12 -4.83 1.04
CA ASP A 145 -14.06 -5.13 -0.40
C ASP A 145 -15.25 -4.44 -1.08
N LEU A 146 -14.95 -3.74 -2.17
CA LEU A 146 -15.86 -2.86 -2.88
C LEU A 146 -15.98 -3.27 -4.35
N ALA A 147 -17.22 -3.39 -4.85
CA ALA A 147 -17.48 -3.50 -6.27
C ALA A 147 -17.65 -2.10 -6.88
N LEU A 148 -16.98 -1.87 -7.99
CA LEU A 148 -17.14 -0.67 -8.82
C LEU A 148 -17.86 -1.03 -10.12
N GLN A 149 -18.68 -0.09 -10.61
CA GLN A 149 -19.34 -0.28 -11.90
C GLN A 149 -18.30 -0.35 -13.03
N GLY A 150 -18.38 -1.39 -13.87
CA GLY A 150 -17.47 -1.58 -14.99
C GLY A 150 -16.06 -2.07 -14.63
N HIS A 151 -15.82 -2.48 -13.38
CA HIS A 151 -14.56 -3.04 -12.94
C HIS A 151 -14.79 -4.41 -12.27
N GLU A 152 -14.18 -5.46 -12.82
CA GLU A 152 -14.43 -6.84 -12.37
C GLU A 152 -13.77 -7.18 -11.04
N THR A 153 -12.58 -6.63 -10.81
CA THR A 153 -11.80 -6.92 -9.60
C THR A 153 -12.27 -6.06 -8.44
N PRO A 154 -12.62 -6.64 -7.29
CA PRO A 154 -12.96 -5.86 -6.11
C PRO A 154 -11.82 -4.94 -5.68
N VAL A 155 -12.17 -3.69 -5.35
CA VAL A 155 -11.25 -2.73 -4.74
C VAL A 155 -11.24 -2.94 -3.24
N ARG A 156 -10.06 -3.07 -2.67
CA ARG A 156 -9.88 -3.27 -1.23
C ARG A 156 -9.53 -1.96 -0.54
N ALA A 157 -10.29 -1.61 0.49
CA ALA A 157 -10.01 -0.45 1.32
C ALA A 157 -9.81 -0.85 2.78
N ARG A 158 -8.72 -0.37 3.38
CA ARG A 158 -8.44 -0.51 4.82
C ARG A 158 -8.76 0.81 5.51
N ILE A 159 -9.83 0.83 6.28
CA ILE A 159 -10.36 2.05 6.90
C ILE A 159 -10.44 1.90 8.41
N ARG A 160 -10.60 3.02 9.11
CA ARG A 160 -10.87 3.00 10.55
C ARG A 160 -12.26 2.42 10.79
N CYS A 161 -12.39 1.56 11.82
CA CYS A 161 -13.69 1.05 12.23
C CYS A 161 -14.69 2.16 12.52
N GLY A 162 -15.93 1.98 12.02
CA GLY A 162 -17.00 2.95 12.17
C GLY A 162 -16.99 4.10 11.15
N THR A 163 -16.04 4.14 10.20
CA THR A 163 -16.06 5.11 9.09
C THR A 163 -17.29 4.90 8.21
N VAL A 164 -17.65 3.66 7.93
CA VAL A 164 -18.85 3.29 7.19
C VAL A 164 -19.87 2.73 8.18
N PRO A 165 -21.09 3.32 8.31
CA PRO A 165 -22.12 2.82 9.22
C PRO A 165 -22.51 1.37 8.92
N ALA A 166 -22.94 0.64 9.95
CA ALA A 166 -23.43 -0.72 9.79
C ALA A 166 -24.65 -0.75 8.86
N GLY A 167 -24.70 -1.73 7.95
CA GLY A 167 -25.82 -1.91 7.02
C GLY A 167 -25.78 -1.05 5.75
N VAL A 168 -24.88 -0.07 5.66
CA VAL A 168 -24.65 0.69 4.42
C VAL A 168 -24.05 -0.24 3.36
N ARG A 169 -24.71 -0.31 2.21
CA ARG A 169 -24.26 -1.14 1.06
C ARG A 169 -23.71 -0.33 -0.09
N ASP A 170 -24.23 0.87 -0.30
CA ASP A 170 -23.79 1.76 -1.38
C ASP A 170 -23.09 2.96 -0.75
N ILE A 171 -21.87 3.23 -1.20
CA ILE A 171 -21.01 4.29 -0.66
C ILE A 171 -20.28 4.97 -1.80
N TRP A 172 -19.71 6.11 -1.50
CA TRP A 172 -18.77 6.78 -2.38
C TRP A 172 -17.34 6.55 -1.90
N LEU A 173 -16.43 6.41 -2.84
CA LEU A 173 -15.01 6.36 -2.56
C LEU A 173 -14.27 7.46 -3.30
N THR A 174 -13.19 7.95 -2.67
CA THR A 174 -12.27 8.92 -3.27
C THR A 174 -10.85 8.50 -2.95
N PRO A 175 -9.97 8.31 -3.95
CA PRO A 175 -8.57 8.02 -3.71
C PRO A 175 -7.86 9.28 -3.20
N ARG A 176 -7.08 9.17 -2.12
CA ARG A 176 -6.24 10.26 -1.63
C ARG A 176 -4.98 10.39 -2.47
N SER A 177 -4.72 11.57 -2.98
CA SER A 177 -3.58 11.83 -3.87
C SER A 177 -2.22 11.42 -3.29
N SER A 178 -2.05 11.49 -1.96
CA SER A 178 -0.83 11.05 -1.26
C SER A 178 -0.58 9.55 -1.33
N ASP A 179 -1.61 8.77 -1.59
CA ASP A 179 -1.59 7.30 -1.59
C ASP A 179 -1.74 6.72 -3.00
N VAL A 180 -1.75 7.57 -4.02
CA VAL A 180 -1.77 7.20 -5.43
C VAL A 180 -0.35 7.26 -5.98
N LEU A 181 0.08 6.17 -6.60
CA LEU A 181 1.36 6.03 -7.27
C LEU A 181 1.10 5.72 -8.74
N VAL A 182 1.89 6.31 -9.63
CA VAL A 182 1.78 6.08 -11.08
C VAL A 182 3.11 5.55 -11.59
N PHE A 183 3.07 4.39 -12.23
CA PHE A 183 4.24 3.75 -12.83
C PHE A 183 4.01 3.58 -14.33
N GLU A 184 4.98 3.97 -15.14
CA GLU A 184 4.97 3.64 -16.57
C GLU A 184 5.10 2.11 -16.72
N THR A 185 4.17 1.52 -17.48
CA THR A 185 4.26 0.11 -17.81
C THR A 185 5.32 -0.04 -18.91
N VAL A 186 6.53 -0.40 -18.52
CA VAL A 186 7.56 -0.80 -19.49
C VAL A 186 7.05 -2.10 -20.11
N GLY A 187 6.71 -2.07 -21.39
CA GLY A 187 6.36 -3.29 -22.12
C GLY A 187 7.50 -4.31 -21.89
N GLU A 188 7.17 -5.49 -21.40
CA GLU A 188 8.11 -6.61 -21.41
C GLU A 188 8.52 -6.82 -22.86
N SER A 189 9.72 -6.33 -23.17
CA SER A 189 10.39 -6.74 -24.41
C SER A 189 10.69 -8.22 -24.24
N ALA A 190 10.02 -9.03 -25.06
CA ALA A 190 10.11 -10.48 -25.13
C ALA A 190 11.56 -10.96 -25.33
#